data_fc4a094f5454e440e5eee1bcd216a87c
#
_entry.id   fc4a094f5454e440e5eee1bcd216a87c
#
_cell.length_a   1.000
_cell.length_b   1.000
_cell.length_c   1.000
_cell.angle_alpha   90.00
_cell.angle_beta   90.00
_cell.angle_gamma   90.00
#
_symmetry.space_group_name_H-M   'P 1'
#
loop_
_entity.id
_entity.type
_entity.pdbx_description
1 polymer ?
#
loop_
_entity_poly.entity_id
_entity_poly.type
_entity_poly.pdbx_seq_one_letter_code
_entity_poly.pdbx_strand_id
1 'polypeptide(L)'
;DFKKFAIINAYLLKSILAKKFSNKIKIKWPNDLLFKKKKICGILQETVNNAGKQFLIVGIGINTNFDPKNSSFSATSLKHITNKNIDNKKLLIMIKKNYEKLLFKANKNSFSELKKFTRKI
;
A
#
# COMPACT_ATOMS: atom_id res chain seq x y z
N ASP A 1 15.15 -11.24 3.49
CA ASP A 1 14.18 -11.95 2.67
C ASP A 1 13.02 -11.04 2.31
N PHE A 2 12.89 -10.73 1.03
CA PHE A 2 11.88 -9.78 0.54
C PHE A 2 10.45 -10.33 0.55
N LYS A 3 10.25 -11.63 0.72
CA LYS A 3 8.91 -12.21 0.81
C LYS A 3 8.08 -11.60 1.93
N LYS A 4 8.73 -11.26 3.04
CA LYS A 4 8.06 -10.66 4.19
C LYS A 4 7.58 -9.25 3.93
N PHE A 5 8.17 -8.53 2.97
CA PHE A 5 7.73 -7.20 2.60
C PHE A 5 6.35 -7.18 1.93
N ALA A 6 5.91 -8.29 1.34
CA ALA A 6 4.54 -8.35 0.79
C ALA A 6 3.50 -8.08 1.87
N ILE A 7 3.69 -8.65 3.04
CA ILE A 7 2.80 -8.43 4.20
C ILE A 7 2.91 -7.00 4.69
N ILE A 8 4.15 -6.50 4.82
CA ILE A 8 4.42 -5.15 5.30
C ILE A 8 3.79 -4.10 4.37
N ASN A 9 3.94 -4.27 3.06
CA ASN A 9 3.37 -3.36 2.07
C ASN A 9 1.85 -3.25 2.21
N ALA A 10 1.16 -4.38 2.31
CA ALA A 10 -0.29 -4.41 2.41
C ALA A 10 -0.77 -3.70 3.69
N TYR A 11 -0.15 -4.00 4.82
CA TYR A 11 -0.51 -3.36 6.09
C TYR A 11 -0.19 -1.86 6.11
N LEU A 12 0.97 -1.47 5.59
CA LEU A 12 1.37 -0.07 5.59
C LEU A 12 0.40 0.76 4.74
N LEU A 13 0.11 0.31 3.52
CA LEU A 13 -0.82 1.02 2.64
C LEU A 13 -2.24 1.03 3.18
N LYS A 14 -2.72 -0.09 3.73
CA LYS A 14 -4.02 -0.12 4.38
C LYS A 14 -4.09 0.89 5.52
N SER A 15 -3.05 0.97 6.34
CA SER A 15 -3.00 1.92 7.45
C SER A 15 -3.08 3.37 6.96
N ILE A 16 -2.29 3.72 5.96
CA ILE A 16 -2.25 5.07 5.40
C ILE A 16 -3.63 5.44 4.84
N LEU A 17 -4.19 4.59 3.98
CA LEU A 17 -5.44 4.89 3.30
C LEU A 17 -6.65 4.82 4.24
N ALA A 18 -6.66 3.87 5.17
CA ALA A 18 -7.75 3.75 6.13
C ALA A 18 -7.81 4.95 7.07
N LYS A 19 -6.66 5.39 7.56
CA LYS A 19 -6.58 6.55 8.46
C LYS A 19 -6.96 7.86 7.76
N LYS A 20 -6.56 8.01 6.50
CA LYS A 20 -6.78 9.25 5.75
C LYS A 20 -8.17 9.32 5.13
N PHE A 21 -8.71 8.21 4.63
CA PHE A 21 -9.92 8.23 3.81
C PHE A 21 -11.09 7.46 4.39
N SER A 22 -10.93 6.21 4.81
CA SER A 22 -12.02 5.42 5.38
C SER A 22 -11.52 4.19 6.13
N ASN A 23 -11.98 4.02 7.37
CA ASN A 23 -11.65 2.84 8.17
C ASN A 23 -12.30 1.55 7.63
N LYS A 24 -13.14 1.63 6.62
CA LYS A 24 -13.75 0.48 5.96
C LYS A 24 -12.86 -0.14 4.88
N ILE A 25 -11.71 0.48 4.60
CA ILE A 25 -10.72 -0.09 3.68
C ILE A 25 -10.10 -1.33 4.33
N LYS A 26 -10.12 -2.45 3.60
CA LYS A 26 -9.64 -3.74 4.08
C LYS A 26 -8.69 -4.39 3.09
N ILE A 27 -7.82 -5.25 3.61
CA ILE A 27 -6.89 -6.00 2.79
C ILE A 27 -7.60 -7.23 2.21
N LYS A 28 -7.46 -7.42 0.90
CA LYS A 28 -7.68 -8.72 0.26
C LYS A 28 -6.31 -9.30 -0.03
N TRP A 29 -5.93 -10.31 0.73
CA TRP A 29 -4.60 -10.91 0.64
C TRP A 29 -4.35 -11.54 -0.72
N PRO A 30 -3.11 -11.44 -1.23
CA PRO A 30 -1.96 -10.88 -0.52
C PRO A 30 -1.68 -9.39 -0.81
N ASN A 31 -2.29 -8.79 -1.84
CA ASN A 31 -1.78 -7.54 -2.40
C ASN A 31 -2.85 -6.57 -2.92
N ASP A 32 -4.08 -6.70 -2.48
CA ASP A 32 -5.16 -5.79 -2.87
C ASP A 32 -5.77 -5.10 -1.65
N LEU A 33 -6.23 -3.87 -1.85
CA LEU A 33 -7.06 -3.17 -0.87
C LEU A 33 -8.44 -2.94 -1.46
N LEU A 34 -9.46 -3.20 -0.66
CA LEU A 34 -10.85 -3.10 -1.05
C LEU A 34 -11.62 -2.13 -0.16
N PHE A 35 -12.64 -1.51 -0.74
CA PHE A 35 -13.67 -0.79 -0.02
C PHE A 35 -15.02 -1.41 -0.40
N LYS A 36 -15.73 -2.00 0.58
CA LYS A 36 -17.00 -2.70 0.35
C LYS A 36 -16.90 -3.68 -0.83
N LYS A 37 -15.89 -4.52 -0.80
CA LYS A 37 -15.62 -5.54 -1.83
C LYS A 37 -15.21 -5.00 -3.21
N LYS A 38 -14.99 -3.69 -3.33
CA LYS A 38 -14.52 -3.07 -4.58
C LYS A 38 -13.06 -2.66 -4.46
N LYS A 39 -12.26 -3.02 -5.45
CA LYS A 39 -10.82 -2.76 -5.42
C LYS A 39 -10.52 -1.27 -5.57
N ILE A 40 -9.66 -0.76 -4.68
CA ILE A 40 -9.15 0.61 -4.74
C ILE A 40 -7.64 0.67 -4.92
N CYS A 41 -6.93 -0.40 -4.60
CA CYS A 41 -5.48 -0.42 -4.65
C CYS A 41 -4.98 -1.82 -4.97
N GLY A 42 -3.95 -1.89 -5.81
CA GLY A 42 -3.21 -3.11 -6.08
C GLY A 42 -1.72 -2.88 -5.83
N ILE A 43 -1.05 -3.88 -5.31
CA ILE A 43 0.38 -3.83 -5.00
C ILE A 43 1.08 -4.92 -5.80
N LEU A 44 2.14 -4.56 -6.50
CA LEU A 44 2.99 -5.50 -7.22
C LEU A 44 4.40 -5.41 -6.65
N GLN A 45 4.98 -6.56 -6.31
CA GLN A 45 6.30 -6.62 -5.74
C GLN A 45 7.20 -7.50 -6.61
N GLU A 46 8.36 -6.97 -6.98
CA GLU A 46 9.34 -7.69 -7.79
C GLU A 46 10.73 -7.56 -7.16
N THR A 47 11.55 -8.61 -7.30
CA THR A 47 12.96 -8.56 -6.95
C THR A 47 13.80 -8.52 -8.21
N VAL A 48 14.81 -7.66 -8.22
CA VAL A 48 15.73 -7.50 -9.34
C VAL A 48 17.16 -7.59 -8.82
N ASN A 49 18.00 -8.37 -9.53
CA ASN A 49 19.42 -8.46 -9.25
C ASN A 49 20.18 -7.57 -10.21
N ASN A 50 21.04 -6.71 -9.66
CA ASN A 50 21.89 -5.83 -10.47
C ASN A 50 23.25 -5.66 -9.79
N ALA A 51 24.31 -5.97 -10.52
CA ALA A 51 25.69 -5.86 -10.06
C ALA A 51 25.94 -6.56 -8.71
N GLY A 52 25.38 -7.75 -8.55
CA GLY A 52 25.51 -8.54 -7.32
C GLY A 52 24.66 -8.08 -6.15
N LYS A 53 23.83 -7.06 -6.36
CA LYS A 53 22.90 -6.56 -5.33
C LYS A 53 21.48 -6.92 -5.69
N GLN A 54 20.69 -7.24 -4.67
CA GLN A 54 19.27 -7.52 -4.82
C GLN A 54 18.46 -6.29 -4.45
N PHE A 55 17.54 -5.90 -5.33
CA PHE A 55 16.64 -4.77 -5.12
C PHE A 55 15.21 -5.25 -5.07
N LEU A 56 14.42 -4.61 -4.21
CA LEU A 56 12.98 -4.80 -4.15
C LEU A 56 12.30 -3.61 -4.81
N ILE A 57 11.47 -3.91 -5.82
CA ILE A 57 10.64 -2.90 -6.46
C ILE A 57 9.20 -3.12 -6.01
N VAL A 58 8.58 -2.08 -5.47
CA VAL A 58 7.18 -2.12 -5.04
C VAL A 58 6.38 -1.18 -5.92
N GLY A 59 5.54 -1.75 -6.77
CA GLY A 59 4.59 -0.99 -7.58
C GLY A 59 3.27 -0.86 -6.84
N ILE A 60 2.76 0.37 -6.75
CA ILE A 60 1.50 0.65 -6.05
C ILE A 60 0.58 1.37 -7.00
N GLY A 61 -0.56 0.76 -7.31
CA GLY A 61 -1.61 1.37 -8.11
C GLY A 61 -2.80 1.72 -7.23
N ILE A 62 -3.16 3.00 -7.17
CA ILE A 62 -4.30 3.47 -6.38
C ILE A 62 -5.29 4.17 -7.29
N ASN A 63 -6.56 3.77 -7.21
CA ASN A 63 -7.63 4.46 -7.91
C ASN A 63 -7.99 5.72 -7.12
N THR A 64 -7.48 6.86 -7.53
CA THR A 64 -7.67 8.10 -6.80
C THR A 64 -8.94 8.83 -7.23
N ASN A 65 -9.00 9.29 -8.49
CA ASN A 65 -10.07 10.17 -8.96
C ASN A 65 -11.02 9.54 -9.99
N PHE A 66 -10.73 8.34 -10.44
CA PHE A 66 -11.54 7.65 -11.44
C PHE A 66 -11.76 6.20 -11.04
N ASP A 67 -12.99 5.72 -11.25
CA ASP A 67 -13.31 4.31 -11.10
C ASP A 67 -12.90 3.59 -12.39
N PRO A 68 -11.94 2.67 -12.35
CA PRO A 68 -11.57 1.94 -13.57
C PRO A 68 -12.73 1.03 -14.00
N LYS A 69 -12.99 1.03 -15.29
CA LYS A 69 -13.96 0.11 -15.89
C LYS A 69 -13.25 -1.18 -16.25
N ASN A 70 -13.51 -2.22 -15.51
CA ASN A 70 -12.92 -3.54 -15.75
C ASN A 70 -13.97 -4.61 -15.57
N SER A 71 -14.10 -5.50 -16.56
CA SER A 71 -15.06 -6.59 -16.52
C SER A 71 -14.65 -7.74 -15.61
N SER A 72 -13.37 -7.85 -15.23
CA SER A 72 -12.88 -8.97 -14.44
C SER A 72 -13.04 -8.78 -12.94
N PHE A 73 -13.24 -7.54 -12.45
CA PHE A 73 -13.44 -7.27 -11.02
C PHE A 73 -14.16 -5.94 -10.82
N SER A 74 -14.82 -5.81 -9.66
CA SER A 74 -15.43 -4.53 -9.24
C SER A 74 -14.36 -3.61 -8.66
N ALA A 75 -14.39 -2.35 -9.08
CA ALA A 75 -13.43 -1.33 -8.62
C ALA A 75 -14.16 -0.04 -8.26
N THR A 76 -13.53 0.74 -7.37
CA THR A 76 -13.98 2.07 -7.00
C THR A 76 -12.76 2.97 -6.85
N SER A 77 -12.95 4.21 -6.42
CA SER A 77 -11.88 5.18 -6.25
C SER A 77 -12.01 5.91 -4.92
N LEU A 78 -10.92 6.52 -4.49
CA LEU A 78 -10.93 7.35 -3.28
C LEU A 78 -11.86 8.55 -3.43
N LYS A 79 -11.96 9.13 -4.62
CA LYS A 79 -12.92 10.20 -4.89
C LYS A 79 -14.35 9.72 -4.70
N HIS A 80 -14.68 8.55 -5.20
CA HIS A 80 -16.02 7.99 -5.08
C HIS A 80 -16.40 7.77 -3.61
N ILE A 81 -15.51 7.21 -2.81
CA ILE A 81 -15.81 6.88 -1.42
C ILE A 81 -15.77 8.10 -0.47
N THR A 82 -15.05 9.16 -0.83
CA THR A 82 -14.93 10.37 -0.02
C THR A 82 -15.74 11.54 -0.54
N ASN A 83 -16.18 11.47 -1.79
CA ASN A 83 -16.88 12.56 -2.48
C ASN A 83 -16.02 13.83 -2.62
N LYS A 84 -14.70 13.67 -2.63
CA LYS A 84 -13.71 14.76 -2.74
C LYS A 84 -12.66 14.44 -3.78
N ASN A 85 -12.19 15.48 -4.47
CA ASN A 85 -11.02 15.33 -5.35
C ASN A 85 -9.79 14.97 -4.52
N ILE A 86 -9.02 14.02 -5.01
CA ILE A 86 -7.80 13.57 -4.36
C ILE A 86 -6.61 14.28 -5.00
N ASP A 87 -5.78 14.89 -4.17
CA ASP A 87 -4.51 15.46 -4.59
C ASP A 87 -3.46 14.34 -4.66
N ASN A 88 -3.20 13.86 -5.88
CA ASN A 88 -2.28 12.75 -6.11
C ASN A 88 -0.87 13.04 -5.61
N LYS A 89 -0.41 14.27 -5.76
CA LYS A 89 0.94 14.65 -5.34
C LYS A 89 1.08 14.60 -3.83
N LYS A 90 0.09 15.11 -3.09
CA LYS A 90 0.08 15.04 -1.63
C LYS A 90 0.01 13.60 -1.15
N LEU A 91 -0.78 12.77 -1.79
CA LEU A 91 -0.89 11.35 -1.44
C LEU A 91 0.44 10.64 -1.67
N LEU A 92 1.09 10.89 -2.79
CA LEU A 92 2.41 10.31 -3.09
C LEU A 92 3.44 10.68 -2.04
N ILE A 93 3.51 11.95 -1.64
CA ILE A 93 4.43 12.43 -0.61
C ILE A 93 4.14 11.75 0.73
N MET A 94 2.88 11.59 1.09
CA MET A 94 2.49 10.93 2.33
C MET A 94 2.91 9.46 2.35
N ILE A 95 2.69 8.75 1.25
CA ILE A 95 3.10 7.35 1.11
C ILE A 95 4.63 7.23 1.20
N LYS A 96 5.34 8.08 0.47
CA LYS A 96 6.81 8.12 0.48
C LYS A 96 7.35 8.32 1.90
N LYS A 97 6.81 9.29 2.64
CA LYS A 97 7.25 9.56 4.01
C LYS A 97 7.01 8.37 4.94
N ASN A 98 5.90 7.67 4.78
CA ASN A 98 5.62 6.50 5.61
C ASN A 98 6.57 5.35 5.29
N TYR A 99 6.91 5.13 4.03
CA TYR A 99 7.92 4.14 3.65
C TYR A 99 9.30 4.51 4.16
N GLU A 100 9.70 5.78 4.10
CA GLU A 100 10.98 6.23 4.63
C GLU A 100 11.09 5.98 6.13
N LYS A 101 10.03 6.25 6.89
CA LYS A 101 9.97 5.95 8.33
C LYS A 101 10.12 4.45 8.59
N LEU A 102 9.43 3.62 7.81
CA LEU A 102 9.52 2.17 7.95
C LEU A 102 10.94 1.68 7.68
N LEU A 103 11.56 2.15 6.60
CA LEU A 103 12.93 1.75 6.23
C LEU A 103 13.95 2.26 7.24
N PHE A 104 13.77 3.44 7.79
CA PHE A 104 14.63 3.96 8.86
C PHE A 104 14.59 3.05 10.09
N LYS A 105 13.41 2.59 10.49
CA LYS A 105 13.25 1.64 11.59
C LYS A 105 13.88 0.28 11.25
N ALA A 106 13.77 -0.16 10.01
CA ALA A 106 14.34 -1.43 9.56
C ALA A 106 15.87 -1.43 9.64
N ASN A 107 16.51 -0.29 9.40
CA ASN A 107 17.97 -0.16 9.53
C ASN A 107 18.45 -0.20 10.99
N LYS A 108 17.57 0.14 11.92
CA LYS A 108 17.91 0.18 13.37
C LYS A 108 17.44 -1.06 14.12
N ASN A 109 16.38 -1.69 13.67
CA ASN A 109 15.68 -2.76 14.39
C ASN A 109 15.73 -4.07 13.62
N SER A 110 15.65 -5.17 14.37
CA SER A 110 15.51 -6.49 13.76
C SER A 110 14.15 -6.64 13.06
N PHE A 111 14.04 -7.67 12.24
CA PHE A 111 12.77 -7.97 11.56
C PHE A 111 11.62 -8.20 12.54
N SER A 112 11.90 -8.73 13.74
CA SER A 112 10.87 -8.91 14.77
C SER A 112 10.24 -7.58 15.20
N GLU A 113 11.00 -6.51 15.22
CA GLU A 113 10.49 -5.16 15.50
C GLU A 113 9.58 -4.67 14.38
N LEU A 114 9.90 -4.96 13.13
CA LEU A 114 9.02 -4.65 11.99
C LEU A 114 7.70 -5.39 12.08
N LYS A 115 7.70 -6.65 12.50
CA LYS A 115 6.46 -7.41 12.73
C LYS A 115 5.59 -6.76 13.79
N LYS A 116 6.19 -6.31 14.89
CA LYS A 116 5.45 -5.58 15.93
C LYS A 116 4.85 -4.30 15.40
N PHE A 117 5.59 -3.57 14.58
CA PHE A 117 5.12 -2.35 13.94
C PHE A 117 3.91 -2.63 13.05
N THR A 118 3.97 -3.65 12.20
CA THR A 118 2.87 -3.99 11.29
C THR A 118 1.61 -4.46 12.02
N ARG A 119 1.74 -5.12 13.16
CA ARG A 119 0.59 -5.53 13.99
C ARG A 119 -0.19 -4.37 14.56
N LYS A 120 0.46 -3.22 14.77
CA LYS A 120 -0.19 -2.01 15.29
C LYS A 120 -0.97 -1.26 14.22
N ILE A 121 -0.73 -1.56 12.99
CA ILE A 121 -1.36 -0.95 11.85
C ILE A 121 -2.61 -1.75 11.48
#